data_7a6911252dda692dce47fa4869e95797
#
_entry.id   7a6911252dda692dce47fa4869e95797
#
_cell.length_a   1.000
_cell.length_b   1.000
_cell.length_c   1.000
_cell.angle_alpha   90.00
_cell.angle_beta   90.00
_cell.angle_gamma   90.00
#
_symmetry.space_group_name_H-M   'P 1'
#
loop_
_entity.id
_entity.type
_entity.pdbx_description
1 polymer ?
#
loop_
_entity_poly.entity_id
_entity_poly.type
_entity_poly.pdbx_seq_one_letter_code
_entity_poly.pdbx_strand_id
1 'polypeptide(L)' 'MHHLLVIAAFALAAAGSAIGIGIAG' A
#
# COMPACT_ATOMS: atom_id res chain seq x y z
N MET A 1 -10.30 16.19 -5.40
CA MET A 1 -8.83 16.12 -5.26
C MET A 1 -8.38 15.22 -4.13
N HIS A 2 -9.16 15.18 -3.05
CA HIS A 2 -8.81 14.31 -1.93
C HIS A 2 -8.85 12.83 -2.27
N HIS A 3 -9.61 12.46 -3.29
CA HIS A 3 -9.74 11.06 -3.68
C HIS A 3 -8.44 10.46 -4.21
N LEU A 4 -7.64 11.25 -4.90
CA LEU A 4 -6.36 10.76 -5.41
C LEU A 4 -5.42 10.40 -4.27
N LEU A 5 -5.39 11.20 -3.23
CA LEU A 5 -4.53 10.92 -2.08
C LEU A 5 -5.01 9.69 -1.32
N VAL A 6 -6.31 9.52 -1.21
CA VAL A 6 -6.87 8.35 -0.54
C VAL A 6 -6.52 7.07 -1.31
N ILE A 7 -6.67 7.12 -2.62
CA ILE A 7 -6.34 5.96 -3.46
C ILE A 7 -4.84 5.66 -3.40
N ALA A 8 -4.01 6.69 -3.43
CA ALA A 8 -2.57 6.50 -3.35
C ALA A 8 -2.15 5.90 -2.01
N ALA A 9 -2.76 6.34 -0.92
CA ALA A 9 -2.47 5.81 0.41
C ALA A 9 -2.86 4.33 0.51
N PHE A 10 -4.01 3.98 -0.05
CA PHE A 10 -4.46 2.59 -0.05
C PHE A 10 -3.49 1.70 -0.84
N ALA A 11 -3.07 2.17 -2.02
CA ALA A 11 -2.15 1.40 -2.85
C ALA A 11 -0.79 1.24 -2.18
N LEU A 12 -0.31 2.28 -1.53
CA LEU A 12 0.96 2.22 -0.83
C LEU A 12 0.90 1.26 0.36
N ALA A 13 -0.21 1.26 1.08
CA ALA A 13 -0.40 0.35 2.20
C ALA A 13 -0.46 -1.11 1.73
N ALA A 14 -1.15 -1.37 0.64
CA ALA A 14 -1.24 -2.71 0.08
C ALA A 14 0.11 -3.21 -0.40
N ALA A 15 0.88 -2.36 -1.08
CA ALA A 15 2.21 -2.71 -1.54
C ALA A 15 3.15 -2.99 -0.37
N GLY A 16 3.07 -2.16 0.67
CA GLY A 16 3.90 -2.35 1.87
C GLY A 16 3.58 -3.65 2.59
N SER A 17 2.31 -4.01 2.67
CA SER A 17 1.90 -5.26 3.30
C SER A 17 2.38 -6.47 2.52
N ALA A 18 2.28 -6.44 1.19
CA ALA A 18 2.71 -7.55 0.35
C ALA A 18 4.21 -7.80 0.44
N ILE A 19 5.00 -6.73 0.47
CA ILE A 19 6.45 -6.84 0.55
C ILE A 19 6.89 -7.21 1.98
N GLY A 20 6.21 -6.65 2.98
CA GLY A 20 6.59 -6.85 4.37
C GLY A 20 6.41 -8.29 4.84
N ILE A 21 5.42 -9.03 4.33
CA ILE A 21 5.17 -10.40 4.75
C ILE A 21 5.60 -11.40 3.69
N GLY A 22 5.38 -11.08 2.42
CA GLY A 22 5.64 -12.00 1.33
C GLY A 22 7.10 -12.39 1.18
N ILE A 23 8.04 -11.57 1.64
CA ILE A 23 9.47 -11.83 1.47
C ILE A 23 10.14 -12.21 2.78
N ALA A 24 9.59 -11.80 3.90
CA ALA A 24 10.20 -12.06 5.20
C ALA A 24 10.31 -13.54 5.55
N GLY A 25 9.48 -14.35 4.93
CA GLY A 25 9.56 -15.79 5.10
C GLY A 25 10.46 -16.40 4.07
#